data_dbb13e9d33cf870189322fb179273ab8
#
_entry.id   dbb13e9d33cf870189322fb179273ab8
#
_cell.length_a   1.000
_cell.length_b   1.000
_cell.length_c   1.000
_cell.angle_alpha   90.00
_cell.angle_beta   90.00
_cell.angle_gamma   90.00
#
_symmetry.space_group_name_H-M   'P 1'
#
loop_
_entity.id
_entity.type
_entity.pdbx_description
1 polymer ?
#
loop_
_entity_poly.entity_id
_entity_poly.type
_entity_poly.pdbx_seq_one_letter_code
_entity_poly.pdbx_strand_id
1 'polypeptide(L)'
;MRKSPPPRILPGSINQLFRYRLDILLPNGCALCAEHVAARGLCSDCWLGLTHISAPFCARCGRPLAHALPESLYRKCNIKDSILTQVRSVLIYDDVSKGLILPFKHGDRLSLTPLLVQLLRPLFDAMASDGMIIMPVPLHKARYFSRRYNQSAELASNLSASSRHNVHFTPNILLRHRNTRSMGGLTSKKRLQNVSGAFLLKHDSLDALNGKNILLIDDVLTTGATMESCARLLMTRGKAASVSALVLLRVM
;
A
#
# COMPACT_ATOMS: atom_id res chain seq x y z
N MET A 1 16.07 -13.26 57.03
CA MET A 1 15.52 -13.54 55.69
C MET A 1 14.09 -12.97 55.64
N ARG A 2 13.90 -11.78 55.06
CA ARG A 2 12.58 -11.17 54.86
C ARG A 2 12.06 -11.62 53.50
N LYS A 3 10.92 -12.34 53.47
CA LYS A 3 10.23 -12.73 52.25
C LYS A 3 9.58 -11.52 51.63
N SER A 4 9.88 -11.24 50.35
CA SER A 4 9.23 -10.21 49.55
C SER A 4 7.77 -10.58 49.31
N PRO A 5 6.83 -9.64 49.35
CA PRO A 5 5.43 -9.90 49.04
C PRO A 5 5.22 -10.20 47.56
N PRO A 6 4.23 -10.98 47.16
CA PRO A 6 3.92 -11.28 45.76
C PRO A 6 3.41 -10.03 45.02
N PRO A 7 3.63 -9.96 43.70
CA PRO A 7 3.17 -8.82 42.92
C PRO A 7 1.65 -8.70 42.93
N ARG A 8 1.15 -7.52 43.25
CA ARG A 8 -0.29 -7.18 43.15
C ARG A 8 -0.69 -7.16 41.68
N ILE A 9 -1.56 -8.07 41.29
CA ILE A 9 -2.27 -8.03 40.00
C ILE A 9 -3.30 -6.89 40.13
N LEU A 10 -3.07 -5.78 39.43
CA LEU A 10 -4.03 -4.70 39.31
C LEU A 10 -5.25 -5.19 38.50
N PRO A 11 -6.48 -4.94 38.92
CA PRO A 11 -7.66 -5.31 38.14
C PRO A 11 -7.64 -4.55 36.82
N GLY A 12 -7.78 -5.28 35.69
CA GLY A 12 -7.83 -4.76 34.35
C GLY A 12 -8.83 -3.61 34.22
N SER A 13 -8.41 -2.55 33.57
CA SER A 13 -9.17 -1.32 33.42
C SER A 13 -10.58 -1.60 32.85
N ILE A 14 -11.57 -0.79 33.24
CA ILE A 14 -12.97 -0.82 32.79
C ILE A 14 -13.08 -0.95 31.26
N ASN A 15 -12.10 -0.44 30.52
CA ASN A 15 -11.95 -0.61 29.07
C ASN A 15 -11.75 -2.06 28.60
N GLN A 16 -11.11 -2.94 29.39
CA GLN A 16 -10.93 -4.35 29.02
C GLN A 16 -12.24 -5.14 29.18
N LEU A 17 -12.99 -4.91 30.25
CA LEU A 17 -14.29 -5.53 30.47
C LEU A 17 -15.33 -5.10 29.42
N PHE A 18 -15.29 -3.82 28.98
CA PHE A 18 -16.17 -3.30 27.93
C PHE A 18 -15.82 -3.90 26.56
N ARG A 19 -14.53 -4.11 26.25
CA ARG A 19 -14.06 -4.82 25.04
C ARG A 19 -14.50 -6.27 25.04
N TYR A 20 -14.34 -6.99 26.13
CA TYR A 20 -14.79 -8.38 26.25
C TYR A 20 -16.31 -8.53 26.02
N ARG A 21 -17.13 -7.62 26.50
CA ARG A 21 -18.59 -7.65 26.29
C ARG A 21 -18.97 -7.31 24.84
N LEU A 22 -18.25 -6.40 24.18
CA LEU A 22 -18.44 -6.08 22.77
C LEU A 22 -17.98 -7.21 21.85
N ASP A 23 -16.89 -7.91 22.18
CA ASP A 23 -16.38 -9.05 21.40
C ASP A 23 -17.30 -10.28 21.48
N ILE A 24 -18.10 -10.41 22.56
CA ILE A 24 -19.13 -11.46 22.68
C ILE A 24 -20.36 -11.11 21.82
N LEU A 25 -20.73 -9.83 21.71
CA LEU A 25 -21.88 -9.36 20.94
C LEU A 25 -21.54 -9.18 19.44
N LEU A 26 -20.28 -8.92 19.10
CA LEU A 26 -19.77 -8.73 17.73
C LEU A 26 -18.48 -9.53 17.60
N PRO A 27 -18.58 -10.85 17.41
CA PRO A 27 -17.39 -11.72 17.33
C PRO A 27 -16.48 -11.27 16.19
N ASN A 28 -15.18 -11.26 16.46
CA ASN A 28 -14.19 -10.97 15.44
C ASN A 28 -14.23 -12.07 14.37
N GLY A 29 -14.68 -11.72 13.17
CA GLY A 29 -14.67 -12.62 12.02
C GLY A 29 -13.41 -12.44 11.17
N CYS A 30 -12.94 -13.52 10.58
CA CYS A 30 -11.91 -13.50 9.55
C CYS A 30 -12.35 -12.58 8.40
N ALA A 31 -11.44 -11.74 7.92
CA ALA A 31 -11.73 -10.76 6.87
C ALA A 31 -12.13 -11.39 5.52
N LEU A 32 -11.79 -12.67 5.29
CA LEU A 32 -12.08 -13.40 4.05
C LEU A 32 -13.24 -14.40 4.21
N CYS A 33 -13.19 -15.31 5.20
CA CYS A 33 -14.17 -16.39 5.33
C CYS A 33 -15.22 -16.16 6.44
N ALA A 34 -15.08 -15.07 7.21
CA ALA A 34 -15.93 -14.73 8.37
C ALA A 34 -15.85 -15.72 9.55
N GLU A 35 -15.00 -16.76 9.50
CA GLU A 35 -14.75 -17.66 10.61
C GLU A 35 -14.27 -16.89 11.85
N HIS A 36 -14.67 -17.34 13.04
CA HIS A 36 -14.30 -16.67 14.28
C HIS A 36 -12.77 -16.68 14.51
N VAL A 37 -12.21 -15.54 14.83
CA VAL A 37 -10.78 -15.35 15.14
C VAL A 37 -10.61 -14.62 16.46
N ALA A 38 -9.52 -14.93 17.17
CA ALA A 38 -9.23 -14.31 18.48
C ALA A 38 -9.00 -12.79 18.39
N ALA A 39 -8.52 -12.30 17.26
CA ALA A 39 -8.31 -10.88 16.98
C ALA A 39 -8.71 -10.56 15.54
N ARG A 40 -9.07 -9.31 15.27
CA ARG A 40 -9.40 -8.86 13.90
C ARG A 40 -8.25 -9.13 12.95
N GLY A 41 -8.51 -9.88 11.87
CA GLY A 41 -7.49 -10.25 10.91
C GLY A 41 -7.94 -11.37 9.99
N LEU A 42 -7.06 -12.32 9.75
CA LEU A 42 -7.33 -13.54 8.98
C LEU A 42 -7.18 -14.75 9.89
N CYS A 43 -7.97 -15.81 9.64
CA CYS A 43 -7.69 -17.13 10.20
C CYS A 43 -6.43 -17.72 9.54
N SER A 44 -5.88 -18.80 10.13
CA SER A 44 -4.67 -19.47 9.63
C SER A 44 -4.80 -19.90 8.18
N ASP A 45 -5.93 -20.50 7.80
CA ASP A 45 -6.15 -21.03 6.47
C ASP A 45 -6.23 -19.91 5.42
N CYS A 46 -6.95 -18.82 5.74
CA CYS A 46 -7.01 -17.66 4.86
C CYS A 46 -5.65 -16.93 4.74
N TRP A 47 -4.86 -16.92 5.82
CA TRP A 47 -3.50 -16.37 5.77
C TRP A 47 -2.58 -17.21 4.88
N LEU A 48 -2.60 -18.53 5.03
CA LEU A 48 -1.82 -19.47 4.22
C LEU A 48 -2.28 -19.50 2.76
N GLY A 49 -3.56 -19.20 2.50
CA GLY A 49 -4.12 -19.06 1.16
C GLY A 49 -3.65 -17.83 0.39
N LEU A 50 -3.06 -16.81 1.06
CA LEU A 50 -2.51 -15.64 0.40
C LEU A 50 -1.17 -15.95 -0.25
N THR A 51 -1.00 -15.59 -1.52
CA THR A 51 0.28 -15.73 -2.22
C THR A 51 1.18 -14.52 -1.94
N HIS A 52 2.05 -14.66 -0.94
CA HIS A 52 3.02 -13.63 -0.56
C HIS A 52 4.17 -13.55 -1.55
N ILE A 53 4.61 -12.32 -1.86
CA ILE A 53 5.81 -12.08 -2.65
C ILE A 53 7.01 -12.03 -1.70
N SER A 54 7.80 -13.12 -1.70
CA SER A 54 9.04 -13.26 -0.94
C SER A 54 10.26 -13.31 -1.86
N ALA A 55 11.46 -13.18 -1.28
CA ALA A 55 12.70 -13.40 -2.02
C ALA A 55 12.78 -14.86 -2.55
N PRO A 56 13.39 -15.08 -3.74
CA PRO A 56 14.03 -14.07 -4.59
C PRO A 56 13.04 -13.29 -5.46
N PHE A 57 13.21 -11.98 -5.53
CA PHE A 57 12.45 -11.08 -6.41
C PHE A 57 13.39 -10.09 -7.12
N CYS A 58 12.95 -9.53 -8.22
CA CYS A 58 13.72 -8.52 -8.95
C CYS A 58 13.93 -7.28 -8.04
N ALA A 59 15.19 -6.90 -7.81
CA ALA A 59 15.55 -5.76 -6.97
C ALA A 59 14.87 -4.45 -7.42
N ARG A 60 14.63 -4.28 -8.71
CA ARG A 60 14.03 -3.08 -9.27
C ARG A 60 12.50 -3.13 -9.29
N CYS A 61 11.91 -4.10 -9.97
CA CYS A 61 10.46 -4.14 -10.14
C CYS A 61 9.70 -4.97 -9.10
N GLY A 62 10.37 -5.71 -8.22
CA GLY A 62 9.74 -6.54 -7.20
C GLY A 62 9.01 -7.77 -7.73
N ARG A 63 9.19 -8.15 -9.01
CA ARG A 63 8.57 -9.36 -9.57
C ARG A 63 9.22 -10.60 -8.95
N PRO A 64 8.44 -11.60 -8.49
CA PRO A 64 9.01 -12.87 -8.03
C PRO A 64 9.89 -13.51 -9.12
N LEU A 65 10.96 -14.14 -8.69
CA LEU A 65 11.90 -14.89 -9.55
C LEU A 65 11.88 -16.35 -9.11
N ALA A 66 12.00 -17.27 -10.08
CA ALA A 66 12.11 -18.70 -9.78
C ALA A 66 13.43 -19.03 -9.03
N HIS A 67 14.49 -18.27 -9.34
CA HIS A 67 15.81 -18.40 -8.71
C HIS A 67 16.42 -17.02 -8.51
N ALA A 68 17.33 -16.87 -7.53
CA ALA A 68 18.16 -15.69 -7.40
C ALA A 68 19.03 -15.57 -8.66
N LEU A 69 18.85 -14.48 -9.40
CA LEU A 69 19.62 -14.19 -10.60
C LEU A 69 20.73 -13.17 -10.28
N PRO A 70 21.94 -13.30 -10.83
CA PRO A 70 22.93 -12.23 -10.79
C PRO A 70 22.35 -10.94 -11.37
N GLU A 71 22.78 -9.80 -10.85
CA GLU A 71 22.26 -8.48 -11.23
C GLU A 71 22.35 -8.21 -12.75
N SER A 72 23.35 -8.77 -13.41
CA SER A 72 23.55 -8.71 -14.87
C SER A 72 22.45 -9.40 -15.70
N LEU A 73 21.70 -10.33 -15.12
CA LEU A 73 20.63 -11.08 -15.80
C LEU A 73 19.23 -10.46 -15.65
N TYR A 74 19.09 -9.33 -14.96
CA TYR A 74 17.81 -8.58 -14.87
C TYR A 74 17.33 -7.97 -16.21
N ARG A 75 17.92 -8.40 -17.34
CA ARG A 75 17.54 -7.95 -18.71
C ARG A 75 16.04 -8.13 -19.05
N LYS A 76 15.33 -9.02 -18.34
CA LYS A 76 13.88 -9.25 -18.50
C LYS A 76 13.02 -8.41 -17.55
N CYS A 77 13.58 -7.42 -16.85
CA CYS A 77 12.81 -6.53 -16.04
C CYS A 77 11.94 -5.64 -16.94
N ASN A 78 10.61 -5.79 -16.85
CA ASN A 78 9.65 -5.00 -17.65
C ASN A 78 9.70 -3.49 -17.39
N ILE A 79 10.46 -3.06 -16.37
CA ILE A 79 10.64 -1.65 -16.02
C ILE A 79 12.11 -1.21 -16.09
N LYS A 80 12.94 -1.89 -16.94
CA LYS A 80 14.35 -1.49 -17.08
C LYS A 80 14.51 -0.02 -17.49
N ASP A 81 13.55 0.51 -18.27
CA ASP A 81 13.52 1.89 -18.75
C ASP A 81 12.59 2.77 -17.90
N SER A 82 12.08 2.26 -16.77
CA SER A 82 11.25 3.02 -15.84
C SER A 82 12.06 4.05 -15.07
N ILE A 83 11.45 5.18 -14.83
CA ILE A 83 11.98 6.23 -13.97
C ILE A 83 11.89 5.89 -12.47
N LEU A 84 11.09 4.88 -12.09
CA LEU A 84 11.00 4.40 -10.72
C LEU A 84 12.30 3.76 -10.27
N THR A 85 12.78 4.15 -9.09
CA THR A 85 13.98 3.56 -8.47
C THR A 85 13.73 2.11 -8.09
N GLN A 86 12.62 1.84 -7.40
CA GLN A 86 12.20 0.49 -7.05
C GLN A 86 10.68 0.41 -6.87
N VAL A 87 10.16 -0.79 -7.08
CA VAL A 87 8.76 -1.13 -6.80
C VAL A 87 8.72 -2.37 -5.92
N ARG A 88 7.88 -2.35 -4.89
CA ARG A 88 7.61 -3.49 -4.01
C ARG A 88 6.12 -3.77 -3.95
N SER A 89 5.79 -5.05 -3.86
CA SER A 89 4.41 -5.52 -3.70
C SER A 89 4.39 -6.62 -2.66
N VAL A 90 3.32 -6.70 -1.87
CA VAL A 90 3.22 -7.67 -0.76
C VAL A 90 2.69 -9.00 -1.27
N LEU A 91 1.59 -8.97 -2.05
CA LEU A 91 0.86 -10.16 -2.47
C LEU A 91 0.68 -10.20 -3.99
N ILE A 92 0.51 -11.40 -4.52
CA ILE A 92 -0.01 -11.62 -5.87
C ILE A 92 -1.51 -11.33 -5.88
N TYR A 93 -1.99 -10.73 -6.98
CA TYR A 93 -3.41 -10.52 -7.23
C TYR A 93 -4.02 -11.82 -7.78
N ASP A 94 -4.65 -12.58 -6.93
CA ASP A 94 -5.32 -13.86 -7.19
C ASP A 94 -6.74 -13.89 -6.63
N ASP A 95 -7.41 -15.03 -6.67
CA ASP A 95 -8.81 -15.14 -6.24
C ASP A 95 -8.96 -14.93 -4.71
N VAL A 96 -7.98 -15.33 -3.92
CA VAL A 96 -8.00 -15.12 -2.46
C VAL A 96 -7.79 -13.64 -2.12
N SER A 97 -6.75 -13.03 -2.66
CA SER A 97 -6.40 -11.64 -2.40
C SER A 97 -7.46 -10.64 -2.92
N LYS A 98 -8.22 -11.01 -3.98
CA LYS A 98 -9.41 -10.26 -4.42
C LYS A 98 -10.44 -10.08 -3.31
N GLY A 99 -10.61 -11.08 -2.45
CA GLY A 99 -11.52 -11.04 -1.30
C GLY A 99 -11.19 -9.94 -0.30
N LEU A 100 -9.94 -9.49 -0.22
CA LEU A 100 -9.53 -8.35 0.60
C LEU A 100 -9.72 -7.01 -0.13
N ILE A 101 -9.28 -6.94 -1.39
CA ILE A 101 -9.17 -5.66 -2.07
C ILE A 101 -10.47 -5.17 -2.68
N LEU A 102 -11.36 -6.06 -3.14
CA LEU A 102 -12.63 -5.64 -3.74
C LEU A 102 -13.59 -5.02 -2.70
N PRO A 103 -13.80 -5.62 -1.51
CA PRO A 103 -14.57 -4.97 -0.45
C PRO A 103 -13.96 -3.66 0.02
N PHE A 104 -12.62 -3.55 0.09
CA PHE A 104 -11.91 -2.32 0.41
C PHE A 104 -12.12 -1.24 -0.67
N LYS A 105 -12.25 -1.62 -1.95
CA LYS A 105 -12.47 -0.69 -3.07
C LYS A 105 -13.93 -0.26 -3.26
N HIS A 106 -14.85 -1.14 -3.02
CA HIS A 106 -16.24 -1.00 -3.47
C HIS A 106 -17.28 -1.25 -2.36
N GLY A 107 -16.87 -1.83 -1.24
CA GLY A 107 -17.77 -2.25 -0.16
C GLY A 107 -17.72 -1.34 1.08
N ASP A 108 -17.10 -0.17 1.01
CA ASP A 108 -16.91 0.77 2.13
C ASP A 108 -16.29 0.10 3.39
N ARG A 109 -15.56 -1.03 3.22
CA ARG A 109 -14.96 -1.79 4.34
C ARG A 109 -13.63 -1.19 4.79
N LEU A 110 -13.66 0.06 5.30
CA LEU A 110 -12.49 0.70 5.95
C LEU A 110 -11.97 -0.08 7.16
N SER A 111 -12.80 -0.95 7.75
CA SER A 111 -12.37 -1.86 8.82
C SER A 111 -11.24 -2.81 8.42
N LEU A 112 -10.97 -2.97 7.11
CA LEU A 112 -9.83 -3.73 6.59
C LEU A 112 -8.51 -2.94 6.66
N THR A 113 -8.53 -1.61 6.81
CA THR A 113 -7.32 -0.77 6.82
C THR A 113 -6.24 -1.29 7.78
N PRO A 114 -6.52 -1.64 9.05
CA PRO A 114 -5.47 -2.13 9.95
C PRO A 114 -4.78 -3.40 9.45
N LEU A 115 -5.53 -4.36 8.92
CA LEU A 115 -4.99 -5.59 8.34
C LEU A 115 -4.11 -5.29 7.12
N LEU A 116 -4.59 -4.45 6.18
CA LEU A 116 -3.85 -4.11 4.97
C LEU A 116 -2.58 -3.32 5.26
N VAL A 117 -2.62 -2.43 6.27
CA VAL A 117 -1.45 -1.71 6.78
C VAL A 117 -0.46 -2.68 7.42
N GLN A 118 -0.93 -3.65 8.21
CA GLN A 118 -0.07 -4.68 8.80
C GLN A 118 0.66 -5.50 7.73
N LEU A 119 -0.02 -5.87 6.65
CA LEU A 119 0.59 -6.56 5.50
C LEU A 119 1.66 -5.71 4.80
N LEU A 120 1.44 -4.41 4.64
CA LEU A 120 2.37 -3.48 3.98
C LEU A 120 3.57 -3.10 4.86
N ARG A 121 3.41 -3.15 6.19
CA ARG A 121 4.36 -2.64 7.18
C ARG A 121 5.80 -3.11 6.99
N PRO A 122 6.11 -4.41 6.84
CA PRO A 122 7.49 -4.86 6.73
C PRO A 122 8.22 -4.23 5.53
N LEU A 123 7.55 -4.14 4.37
CA LEU A 123 8.13 -3.52 3.18
C LEU A 123 8.20 -1.99 3.31
N PHE A 124 7.21 -1.36 3.95
CA PHE A 124 7.24 0.07 4.22
C PHE A 124 8.43 0.44 5.10
N ASP A 125 8.63 -0.26 6.22
CA ASP A 125 9.74 0.01 7.15
C ASP A 125 11.12 -0.25 6.50
N ALA A 126 11.21 -1.17 5.54
CA ALA A 126 12.42 -1.42 4.77
C ALA A 126 12.69 -0.37 3.67
N MET A 127 11.68 0.37 3.24
CA MET A 127 11.77 1.36 2.16
C MET A 127 11.77 2.80 2.67
N ALA A 128 11.19 3.06 3.83
CA ALA A 128 11.07 4.38 4.42
C ALA A 128 12.42 4.86 4.99
N SER A 129 12.62 6.16 4.97
CA SER A 129 13.76 6.85 5.59
C SER A 129 13.34 8.24 6.07
N ASP A 130 14.12 8.82 6.97
CA ASP A 130 13.85 10.16 7.49
C ASP A 130 13.83 11.22 6.39
N GLY A 131 12.87 12.12 6.47
CA GLY A 131 12.63 13.16 5.48
C GLY A 131 11.98 12.70 4.18
N MET A 132 11.65 11.40 4.04
CA MET A 132 10.96 10.87 2.86
C MET A 132 9.52 11.37 2.80
N ILE A 133 9.07 11.69 1.59
CA ILE A 133 7.67 12.05 1.34
C ILE A 133 6.88 10.79 1.00
N ILE A 134 5.80 10.55 1.75
CA ILE A 134 4.84 9.47 1.50
C ILE A 134 3.64 10.07 0.78
N MET A 135 3.36 9.58 -0.42
CA MET A 135 2.35 10.14 -1.30
C MET A 135 1.42 9.07 -1.86
N PRO A 136 0.10 9.18 -1.67
CA PRO A 136 -0.84 8.25 -2.28
C PRO A 136 -0.98 8.51 -3.77
N VAL A 137 -1.20 7.47 -4.55
CA VAL A 137 -1.66 7.61 -5.93
C VAL A 137 -3.09 8.21 -5.93
N PRO A 138 -3.31 9.34 -6.63
CA PRO A 138 -4.60 10.02 -6.56
C PRO A 138 -5.68 9.34 -7.39
N LEU A 139 -6.90 9.33 -6.87
CA LEU A 139 -8.11 8.98 -7.62
C LEU A 139 -8.64 10.20 -8.38
N HIS A 140 -9.28 9.96 -9.54
CA HIS A 140 -10.07 11.00 -10.19
C HIS A 140 -11.33 11.31 -9.36
N LYS A 141 -11.77 12.59 -9.38
CA LYS A 141 -12.95 13.07 -8.63
C LYS A 141 -14.18 12.18 -8.82
N ALA A 142 -14.51 11.75 -10.04
CA ALA A 142 -15.63 10.86 -10.29
C ALA A 142 -15.53 9.51 -9.56
N ARG A 143 -14.32 8.95 -9.45
CA ARG A 143 -14.09 7.71 -8.67
C ARG A 143 -14.10 7.96 -7.16
N TYR A 144 -13.67 9.14 -6.73
CA TYR A 144 -13.73 9.54 -5.34
C TYR A 144 -15.19 9.61 -4.86
N PHE A 145 -16.07 10.23 -5.65
CA PHE A 145 -17.50 10.26 -5.34
C PHE A 145 -18.14 8.86 -5.30
N SER A 146 -17.76 7.98 -6.23
CA SER A 146 -18.25 6.60 -6.27
C SER A 146 -17.72 5.73 -5.11
N ARG A 147 -16.49 5.99 -4.65
CA ARG A 147 -15.81 5.17 -3.62
C ARG A 147 -15.81 5.81 -2.24
N ARG A 148 -16.25 7.09 -2.12
CA ARG A 148 -16.29 7.92 -0.92
C ARG A 148 -14.92 8.24 -0.31
N TYR A 149 -13.85 7.49 -0.64
CA TYR A 149 -12.49 7.71 -0.15
C TYR A 149 -11.44 7.24 -1.17
N ASN A 150 -10.19 7.66 -0.96
CA ASN A 150 -9.04 7.16 -1.71
C ASN A 150 -8.34 6.07 -0.91
N GLN A 151 -8.40 4.82 -1.37
CA GLN A 151 -7.80 3.66 -0.74
C GLN A 151 -6.29 3.84 -0.51
N SER A 152 -5.59 4.36 -1.51
CA SER A 152 -4.15 4.61 -1.43
C SER A 152 -3.82 5.69 -0.39
N ALA A 153 -4.69 6.70 -0.22
CA ALA A 153 -4.52 7.73 0.80
C ALA A 153 -4.76 7.18 2.22
N GLU A 154 -5.75 6.31 2.38
CA GLU A 154 -6.02 5.63 3.64
C GLU A 154 -4.84 4.78 4.09
N LEU A 155 -4.28 3.95 3.18
CA LEU A 155 -3.10 3.15 3.46
C LEU A 155 -1.88 4.03 3.77
N ALA A 156 -1.60 5.04 2.94
CA ALA A 156 -0.47 5.94 3.10
C ALA A 156 -0.51 6.72 4.42
N SER A 157 -1.68 7.23 4.81
CA SER A 157 -1.90 7.95 6.06
C SER A 157 -1.58 7.09 7.27
N ASN A 158 -2.14 5.87 7.32
CA ASN A 158 -1.95 4.95 8.44
C ASN A 158 -0.50 4.42 8.53
N LEU A 159 0.14 4.14 7.37
CA LEU A 159 1.56 3.78 7.32
C LEU A 159 2.44 4.90 7.85
N SER A 160 2.17 6.14 7.46
CA SER A 160 2.95 7.31 7.90
C SER A 160 2.75 7.62 9.38
N ALA A 161 1.50 7.60 9.87
CA ALA A 161 1.18 7.89 11.27
C ALA A 161 1.82 6.91 12.26
N SER A 162 2.07 5.68 11.83
CA SER A 162 2.72 4.62 12.65
C SER A 162 4.15 4.32 12.20
N SER A 163 4.78 5.20 11.43
CA SER A 163 6.16 5.06 10.96
C SER A 163 7.17 5.19 12.10
N ARG A 164 8.26 4.41 12.02
CA ARG A 164 9.45 4.58 12.89
C ARG A 164 10.38 5.68 12.43
N HIS A 165 10.23 6.10 11.16
CA HIS A 165 10.98 7.16 10.53
C HIS A 165 10.19 8.46 10.55
N ASN A 166 10.90 9.58 10.56
CA ASN A 166 10.30 10.91 10.40
C ASN A 166 9.93 11.13 8.92
N VAL A 167 8.75 10.69 8.52
CA VAL A 167 8.24 10.79 7.15
C VAL A 167 7.18 11.88 7.02
N HIS A 168 7.01 12.43 5.81
CA HIS A 168 6.04 13.49 5.54
C HIS A 168 4.90 12.98 4.67
N PHE A 169 3.71 12.82 5.24
CA PHE A 169 2.52 12.45 4.47
C PHE A 169 1.96 13.65 3.70
N THR A 170 1.90 13.55 2.36
CA THR A 170 1.47 14.64 1.48
C THR A 170 0.42 14.17 0.47
N PRO A 171 -0.88 14.10 0.86
CA PRO A 171 -1.92 13.51 0.02
C PRO A 171 -2.39 14.40 -1.14
N ASN A 172 -2.15 15.72 -1.08
CA ASN A 172 -2.82 16.71 -1.92
C ASN A 172 -1.90 17.40 -2.94
N ILE A 173 -0.65 16.96 -3.09
CA ILE A 173 0.31 17.57 -4.04
C ILE A 173 0.10 16.98 -5.45
N LEU A 174 -0.03 15.66 -5.53
CA LEU A 174 -0.29 14.95 -6.78
C LEU A 174 -1.80 14.84 -7.00
N LEU A 175 -2.28 15.34 -8.13
CA LEU A 175 -3.70 15.39 -8.45
C LEU A 175 -3.97 14.63 -9.75
N ARG A 176 -5.12 13.97 -9.83
CA ARG A 176 -5.62 13.35 -11.07
C ARG A 176 -6.77 14.18 -11.62
N HIS A 177 -6.49 14.92 -12.68
CA HIS A 177 -7.46 15.85 -13.26
C HIS A 177 -8.29 15.21 -14.39
N ARG A 178 -7.77 14.17 -15.06
CA ARG A 178 -8.46 13.54 -16.20
C ARG A 178 -9.12 12.22 -15.76
N ASN A 179 -10.42 12.09 -16.09
CA ASN A 179 -11.12 10.83 -15.91
C ASN A 179 -10.70 9.87 -17.01
N THR A 180 -9.91 8.87 -16.65
CA THR A 180 -9.46 7.84 -17.59
C THR A 180 -10.33 6.60 -17.45
N ARG A 181 -10.58 5.88 -18.56
CA ARG A 181 -11.36 4.64 -18.56
C ARG A 181 -10.75 3.62 -17.58
N SER A 182 -11.58 2.70 -17.09
CA SER A 182 -11.08 1.55 -16.31
C SER A 182 -10.01 0.82 -17.10
N MET A 183 -8.95 0.37 -16.42
CA MET A 183 -7.83 -0.33 -17.05
C MET A 183 -8.13 -1.80 -17.39
N GLY A 184 -9.30 -2.33 -16.99
CA GLY A 184 -9.74 -3.67 -17.36
C GLY A 184 -9.83 -3.82 -18.87
N GLY A 185 -9.33 -4.93 -19.42
CA GLY A 185 -9.38 -5.22 -20.86
C GLY A 185 -8.42 -4.42 -21.76
N LEU A 186 -7.68 -3.43 -21.24
CA LEU A 186 -6.74 -2.65 -22.05
C LEU A 186 -5.37 -3.33 -22.15
N THR A 187 -4.73 -3.26 -23.34
CA THR A 187 -3.32 -3.65 -23.54
C THR A 187 -2.37 -2.70 -22.78
N SER A 188 -1.13 -3.14 -22.51
CA SER A 188 -0.12 -2.33 -21.80
C SER A 188 0.11 -0.98 -22.48
N LYS A 189 0.21 -0.94 -23.82
CA LYS A 189 0.37 0.30 -24.60
C LYS A 189 -0.83 1.23 -24.44
N LYS A 190 -2.06 0.71 -24.54
CA LYS A 190 -3.29 1.49 -24.32
C LYS A 190 -3.42 1.99 -22.88
N ARG A 191 -2.96 1.22 -21.89
CA ARG A 191 -2.94 1.67 -20.48
C ARG A 191 -2.00 2.84 -20.26
N LEU A 192 -0.80 2.81 -20.86
CA LEU A 192 0.15 3.93 -20.79
C LEU A 192 -0.42 5.19 -21.43
N GLN A 193 -0.99 5.08 -22.63
CA GLN A 193 -1.65 6.20 -23.31
C GLN A 193 -2.85 6.75 -22.52
N ASN A 194 -3.63 5.88 -21.88
CA ASN A 194 -4.80 6.26 -21.09
C ASN A 194 -4.42 7.15 -19.88
N VAL A 195 -3.26 6.94 -19.27
CA VAL A 195 -2.82 7.72 -18.09
C VAL A 195 -1.85 8.84 -18.43
N SER A 196 -1.38 8.93 -19.67
CA SER A 196 -0.51 10.03 -20.11
C SER A 196 -1.23 11.37 -19.95
N GLY A 197 -0.58 12.32 -19.27
CA GLY A 197 -1.15 13.63 -18.97
C GLY A 197 -2.39 13.62 -18.06
N ALA A 198 -2.64 12.52 -17.32
CA ALA A 198 -3.79 12.45 -16.42
C ALA A 198 -3.51 13.05 -15.03
N PHE A 199 -2.25 13.32 -14.71
CA PHE A 199 -1.81 13.81 -13.42
C PHE A 199 -1.23 15.21 -13.51
N LEU A 200 -1.37 15.98 -12.43
CA LEU A 200 -0.80 17.33 -12.25
C LEU A 200 -0.16 17.40 -10.86
N LEU A 201 0.84 18.27 -10.72
CA LEU A 201 1.33 18.71 -9.42
C LEU A 201 0.70 20.06 -9.07
N LYS A 202 0.34 20.23 -7.80
CA LYS A 202 -0.11 21.52 -7.29
C LYS A 202 1.08 22.49 -7.33
N HIS A 203 0.90 23.64 -7.98
CA HIS A 203 1.97 24.60 -8.28
C HIS A 203 2.72 25.05 -7.02
N ASP A 204 1.99 25.44 -5.98
CA ASP A 204 2.52 25.98 -4.73
C ASP A 204 3.31 24.96 -3.90
N SER A 205 3.44 23.72 -4.36
CA SER A 205 4.07 22.62 -3.62
C SER A 205 5.33 22.09 -4.32
N LEU A 206 5.78 22.69 -5.41
CA LEU A 206 6.92 22.19 -6.19
C LEU A 206 8.24 22.25 -5.39
N ASP A 207 8.45 23.34 -4.66
CA ASP A 207 9.67 23.51 -3.84
C ASP A 207 9.78 22.47 -2.73
N ALA A 208 8.65 22.04 -2.17
CA ALA A 208 8.61 21.00 -1.15
C ALA A 208 9.05 19.62 -1.66
N LEU A 209 9.04 19.40 -2.98
CA LEU A 209 9.42 18.12 -3.62
C LEU A 209 10.89 18.10 -4.05
N ASN A 210 11.50 19.28 -4.23
CA ASN A 210 12.84 19.41 -4.80
C ASN A 210 13.87 18.66 -3.95
N GLY A 211 14.62 17.75 -4.58
CA GLY A 211 15.65 16.94 -3.93
C GLY A 211 15.14 15.90 -2.94
N LYS A 212 13.82 15.68 -2.83
CA LYS A 212 13.24 14.72 -1.89
C LYS A 212 13.12 13.32 -2.46
N ASN A 213 13.25 12.32 -1.59
CA ASN A 213 12.89 10.94 -1.89
C ASN A 213 11.38 10.77 -1.67
N ILE A 214 10.70 10.15 -2.63
CA ILE A 214 9.24 10.00 -2.59
C ILE A 214 8.88 8.52 -2.66
N LEU A 215 7.98 8.08 -1.78
CA LEU A 215 7.38 6.76 -1.80
C LEU A 215 5.89 6.88 -2.18
N LEU A 216 5.55 6.40 -3.37
CA LEU A 216 4.18 6.29 -3.85
C LEU A 216 3.51 5.06 -3.24
N ILE A 217 2.31 5.23 -2.69
CA ILE A 217 1.50 4.13 -2.15
C ILE A 217 0.28 3.91 -3.05
N ASP A 218 0.01 2.65 -3.40
CA ASP A 218 -1.20 2.25 -4.13
C ASP A 218 -1.71 0.88 -3.68
N ASP A 219 -2.90 0.52 -4.11
CA ASP A 219 -3.52 -0.75 -3.76
C ASP A 219 -3.16 -1.89 -4.72
N VAL A 220 -3.18 -1.67 -6.04
CA VAL A 220 -2.94 -2.72 -7.06
C VAL A 220 -2.03 -2.24 -8.19
N LEU A 221 -0.93 -2.92 -8.36
CA LEU A 221 -0.03 -2.78 -9.50
C LEU A 221 -0.44 -3.73 -10.63
N THR A 222 -0.82 -3.18 -11.75
CA THR A 222 -1.05 -3.94 -12.99
C THR A 222 0.17 -3.83 -13.91
N THR A 223 0.15 -2.96 -14.88
CA THR A 223 1.29 -2.69 -15.78
C THR A 223 2.30 -1.68 -15.23
N GLY A 224 1.98 -1.00 -14.13
CA GLY A 224 2.78 0.09 -13.60
C GLY A 224 2.60 1.43 -14.31
N ALA A 225 1.76 1.52 -15.35
CA ALA A 225 1.58 2.74 -16.14
C ALA A 225 1.16 3.97 -15.31
N THR A 226 0.31 3.77 -14.29
CA THR A 226 -0.09 4.83 -13.35
C THR A 226 1.10 5.32 -12.54
N MET A 227 1.85 4.39 -11.94
CA MET A 227 3.05 4.70 -11.13
C MET A 227 4.12 5.41 -11.97
N GLU A 228 4.37 4.91 -13.18
CA GLU A 228 5.32 5.51 -14.11
C GLU A 228 4.94 6.94 -14.49
N SER A 229 3.65 7.19 -14.76
CA SER A 229 3.16 8.54 -15.09
C SER A 229 3.30 9.51 -13.90
N CYS A 230 2.99 9.05 -12.68
CA CYS A 230 3.17 9.83 -11.46
C CYS A 230 4.65 10.11 -11.20
N ALA A 231 5.50 9.08 -11.28
CA ALA A 231 6.94 9.20 -11.04
C ALA A 231 7.60 10.15 -12.05
N ARG A 232 7.26 10.04 -13.33
CA ARG A 232 7.75 10.95 -14.38
C ARG A 232 7.44 12.41 -14.06
N LEU A 233 6.23 12.69 -13.63
CA LEU A 233 5.82 14.05 -13.26
C LEU A 233 6.58 14.55 -12.02
N LEU A 234 6.73 13.72 -11.00
CA LEU A 234 7.46 14.05 -9.76
C LEU A 234 8.95 14.29 -10.03
N MET A 235 9.58 13.49 -10.89
CA MET A 235 10.99 13.66 -11.27
C MET A 235 11.21 14.88 -12.16
N THR A 236 10.36 15.10 -13.18
CA THR A 236 10.60 16.16 -14.19
C THR A 236 10.14 17.53 -13.71
N ARG A 237 8.96 17.63 -13.09
CA ARG A 237 8.38 18.89 -12.63
C ARG A 237 8.62 19.16 -11.15
N GLY A 238 8.54 18.11 -10.32
CA GLY A 238 8.78 18.19 -8.88
C GLY A 238 10.28 18.18 -8.52
N LYS A 239 11.16 17.83 -9.47
CA LYS A 239 12.61 17.71 -9.26
C LYS A 239 12.96 16.80 -8.06
N ALA A 240 12.15 15.74 -7.85
CA ALA A 240 12.42 14.76 -6.81
C ALA A 240 13.76 14.07 -7.04
N ALA A 241 14.48 13.72 -5.98
CA ALA A 241 15.75 12.98 -6.07
C ALA A 241 15.52 11.52 -6.49
N SER A 242 14.47 10.90 -5.97
CA SER A 242 14.08 9.54 -6.35
C SER A 242 12.58 9.33 -6.14
N VAL A 243 11.99 8.38 -6.89
CA VAL A 243 10.60 7.95 -6.69
C VAL A 243 10.56 6.43 -6.65
N SER A 244 10.09 5.89 -5.54
CA SER A 244 9.82 4.47 -5.34
C SER A 244 8.32 4.22 -5.19
N ALA A 245 7.90 2.97 -5.31
CA ALA A 245 6.49 2.60 -5.14
C ALA A 245 6.33 1.37 -4.25
N LEU A 246 5.34 1.42 -3.36
CA LEU A 246 4.89 0.30 -2.54
C LEU A 246 3.39 0.06 -2.79
N VAL A 247 3.04 -1.17 -3.13
CA VAL A 247 1.67 -1.57 -3.42
C VAL A 247 1.29 -2.83 -2.65
N LEU A 248 0.01 -2.98 -2.36
CA LEU A 248 -0.49 -4.16 -1.67
C LEU A 248 -0.44 -5.38 -2.60
N LEU A 249 -1.03 -5.26 -3.79
CA LEU A 249 -1.23 -6.37 -4.73
C LEU A 249 -0.54 -6.13 -6.07
N ARG A 250 -0.07 -7.22 -6.67
CA ARG A 250 0.54 -7.21 -8.01
C ARG A 250 -0.14 -8.23 -8.93
N VAL A 251 -0.56 -7.78 -10.10
CA VAL A 251 -1.00 -8.65 -11.20
C VAL A 251 0.25 -9.21 -11.91
N MET A 252 0.28 -10.52 -12.10
CA MET A 252 1.37 -11.25 -12.76
C MET A 252 1.17 -11.36 -14.27
#